data_9bfc9dd199a1e7ffc681393685274321
#
_entry.id   9bfc9dd199a1e7ffc681393685274321
#
_cell.length_a   1.000
_cell.length_b   1.000
_cell.length_c   1.000
_cell.angle_alpha   90.00
_cell.angle_beta   90.00
_cell.angle_gamma   90.00
#
_symmetry.space_group_name_H-M   'P 1'
#
loop_
_entity.id
_entity.type
_entity.pdbx_description
1 polymer ?
#
loop_
_entity_poly.entity_id
_entity_poly.type
_entity_poly.pdbx_seq_one_letter_code
_entity_poly.pdbx_strand_id
1 'polypeptide(L)'
;MKLVNIGYGNLVLADRLIAVIGPDSAPIKRIIQDARDRGTLIDATYGRRTRAVLIADSGHVILSAIQPETVANRLGGKDDAPDAEEEDNEG
;
A
#
# COMPACT_ATOMS: atom_id res chain seq x y z
N MET A 1 -0.63 -14.76 12.57
CA MET A 1 -0.92 -13.37 12.17
C MET A 1 0.36 -12.68 11.77
N LYS A 2 0.38 -12.08 10.61
CA LYS A 2 1.60 -11.44 10.10
C LYS A 2 1.36 -9.98 9.83
N LEU A 3 2.24 -9.13 10.35
CA LEU A 3 2.23 -7.70 10.08
C LEU A 3 3.25 -7.39 9.01
N VAL A 4 2.88 -6.55 8.06
CA VAL A 4 3.76 -6.17 6.97
C VAL A 4 3.94 -4.66 6.98
N ASN A 5 5.19 -4.23 6.92
CA ASN A 5 5.53 -2.81 6.90
C ASN A 5 5.33 -2.29 5.48
N ILE A 6 4.50 -1.26 5.35
CA ILE A 6 4.22 -0.64 4.05
C ILE A 6 4.78 0.78 3.98
N GLY A 7 5.72 1.08 4.87
CA GLY A 7 6.45 2.33 4.81
C GLY A 7 6.09 3.28 5.94
N TYR A 8 7.07 4.02 6.40
CA TYR A 8 6.89 5.09 7.38
C TYR A 8 6.20 4.65 8.66
N GLY A 9 6.52 3.43 9.10
CA GLY A 9 5.97 2.93 10.34
C GLY A 9 4.55 2.41 10.25
N ASN A 10 4.01 2.31 9.05
CA ASN A 10 2.66 1.81 8.86
C ASN A 10 2.68 0.30 8.66
N LEU A 11 1.88 -0.40 9.45
CA LEU A 11 1.81 -1.85 9.41
C LEU A 11 0.40 -2.28 9.03
N VAL A 12 0.30 -3.32 8.23
CA VAL A 12 -0.99 -3.89 7.87
C VAL A 12 -0.96 -5.38 8.17
N LEU A 13 -2.15 -5.95 8.40
CA LEU A 13 -2.29 -7.39 8.58
C LEU A 13 -2.33 -8.04 7.21
N ALA A 14 -1.34 -8.89 6.94
CA ALA A 14 -1.22 -9.53 5.63
C ALA A 14 -2.48 -10.31 5.28
N ASP A 15 -3.07 -10.97 6.27
CA ASP A 15 -4.24 -11.82 6.03
C ASP A 15 -5.49 -11.04 5.67
N ARG A 16 -5.48 -9.74 5.85
CA ARG A 16 -6.64 -8.90 5.55
C ARG A 16 -6.54 -8.18 4.23
N LEU A 17 -5.47 -8.40 3.48
CA LEU A 17 -5.29 -7.77 2.17
C LEU A 17 -5.79 -8.69 1.07
N ILE A 18 -6.52 -8.11 0.14
CA ILE A 18 -7.03 -8.83 -1.03
C ILE A 18 -6.15 -8.57 -2.24
N ALA A 19 -5.66 -7.35 -2.38
CA ALA A 19 -4.94 -6.96 -3.59
C ALA A 19 -3.90 -5.91 -3.31
N VAL A 20 -2.84 -5.93 -4.10
CA VAL A 20 -1.79 -4.91 -4.13
C VAL A 20 -1.64 -4.51 -5.59
N ILE A 21 -1.89 -3.25 -5.90
CA ILE A 21 -2.04 -2.81 -7.28
C ILE A 21 -1.24 -1.53 -7.50
N GLY A 22 -0.75 -1.33 -8.72
CA GLY A 22 -0.17 -0.05 -9.11
C GLY A 22 -1.24 1.02 -9.27
N PRO A 23 -0.89 2.29 -9.06
CA PRO A 23 -1.90 3.34 -8.99
C PRO A 23 -2.28 3.99 -10.32
N ASP A 24 -1.69 3.59 -11.44
CA ASP A 24 -1.71 4.40 -12.64
C ASP A 24 -2.84 4.14 -13.61
N SER A 25 -3.73 3.19 -13.36
CA SER A 25 -4.82 2.93 -14.27
C SER A 25 -6.06 3.74 -13.91
N ALA A 26 -6.90 4.02 -14.91
CA ALA A 26 -8.13 4.78 -14.68
C ALA A 26 -9.07 4.06 -13.70
N PRO A 27 -9.27 2.73 -13.80
CA PRO A 27 -10.13 2.06 -12.83
C PRO A 27 -9.61 2.20 -11.40
N ILE A 28 -8.31 2.14 -11.20
CA ILE A 28 -7.75 2.24 -9.86
C ILE A 28 -7.91 3.66 -9.31
N LYS A 29 -7.75 4.67 -10.17
CA LYS A 29 -7.97 6.04 -9.74
C LYS A 29 -9.41 6.25 -9.29
N ARG A 30 -10.35 5.60 -9.96
CA ARG A 30 -11.75 5.67 -9.55
C ARG A 30 -11.97 5.00 -8.19
N ILE A 31 -11.33 3.86 -7.98
CA ILE A 31 -11.44 3.17 -6.69
C ILE A 31 -10.93 4.07 -5.56
N ILE A 32 -9.82 4.74 -5.80
CA ILE A 32 -9.26 5.66 -4.81
C ILE A 32 -10.24 6.79 -4.53
N GLN A 33 -10.82 7.37 -5.59
CA GLN A 33 -11.74 8.48 -5.42
C GLN A 33 -12.99 8.04 -4.66
N ASP A 34 -13.52 6.87 -5.01
CA ASP A 34 -14.69 6.35 -4.30
C ASP A 34 -14.40 6.12 -2.83
N ALA A 35 -13.24 5.60 -2.52
CA ALA A 35 -12.86 5.37 -1.13
C ALA A 35 -12.73 6.68 -0.38
N ARG A 36 -12.18 7.70 -1.05
CA ARG A 36 -12.07 9.03 -0.43
C ARG A 36 -13.44 9.58 -0.10
N ASP A 37 -14.38 9.44 -1.04
CA ASP A 37 -15.73 9.96 -0.85
C ASP A 37 -16.48 9.24 0.25
N ARG A 38 -16.19 7.94 0.43
CA ARG A 38 -16.86 7.12 1.45
C ARG A 38 -16.18 7.18 2.81
N GLY A 39 -15.00 7.79 2.88
CA GLY A 39 -14.26 7.81 4.13
C GLY A 39 -13.54 6.52 4.45
N THR A 40 -13.30 5.67 3.44
CA THR A 40 -12.59 4.41 3.63
C THR A 40 -11.19 4.43 3.05
N LEU A 41 -10.70 5.60 2.68
CA LEU A 41 -9.35 5.74 2.17
C LEU A 41 -8.38 5.98 3.32
N ILE A 42 -7.29 5.23 3.34
CA ILE A 42 -6.23 5.41 4.32
C ILE A 42 -4.97 5.78 3.56
N ASP A 43 -4.45 6.97 3.82
CA ASP A 43 -3.25 7.44 3.14
C ASP A 43 -2.05 7.19 4.04
N ALA A 44 -1.25 6.20 3.69
CA ALA A 44 -0.06 5.82 4.44
C ALA A 44 1.22 6.24 3.72
N THR A 45 1.12 7.20 2.80
CA THR A 45 2.27 7.62 2.01
C THR A 45 3.14 8.66 2.70
N TYR A 46 2.64 9.21 3.80
CA TYR A 46 3.37 10.25 4.52
C TYR A 46 3.68 11.44 3.62
N GLY A 47 2.74 11.79 2.73
CA GLY A 47 2.91 12.90 1.82
C GLY A 47 3.76 12.59 0.61
N ARG A 48 4.21 11.33 0.47
CA ARG A 48 5.02 10.92 -0.66
C ARG A 48 4.15 10.41 -1.79
N ARG A 49 4.78 10.17 -2.91
CA ARG A 49 4.09 9.67 -4.08
C ARG A 49 3.52 8.27 -3.82
N THR A 50 2.28 8.08 -4.22
CA THR A 50 1.66 6.76 -4.11
C THR A 50 2.31 5.82 -5.13
N ARG A 51 2.84 4.70 -4.65
CA ARG A 51 3.45 3.68 -5.50
C ARG A 51 2.62 2.42 -5.56
N ALA A 52 1.84 2.15 -4.53
CA ALA A 52 0.99 0.97 -4.47
C ALA A 52 -0.33 1.31 -3.81
N VAL A 53 -1.37 0.59 -4.25
CA VAL A 53 -2.70 0.69 -3.69
C VAL A 53 -3.04 -0.69 -3.14
N LEU A 54 -3.35 -0.75 -1.85
CA LEU A 54 -3.69 -2.00 -1.18
C LEU A 54 -5.17 -1.99 -0.87
N ILE A 55 -5.81 -3.12 -1.14
CA ILE A 55 -7.24 -3.25 -0.87
C ILE A 55 -7.43 -4.31 0.21
N ALA A 56 -8.08 -3.92 1.30
CA ALA A 56 -8.35 -4.80 2.41
C ALA A 56 -9.71 -5.46 2.24
N ASP A 57 -9.89 -6.59 2.95
CA ASP A 57 -11.15 -7.33 2.88
C ASP A 57 -12.32 -6.54 3.47
N SER A 58 -12.03 -5.51 4.24
CA SER A 58 -13.06 -4.62 4.79
C SER A 58 -13.56 -3.60 3.77
N GLY A 59 -12.91 -3.51 2.62
CA GLY A 59 -13.23 -2.48 1.64
C GLY A 59 -12.39 -1.24 1.76
N HIS A 60 -11.53 -1.17 2.77
CA HIS A 60 -10.63 -0.02 2.89
C HIS A 60 -9.58 -0.05 1.79
N VAL A 61 -9.23 1.14 1.32
CA VAL A 61 -8.21 1.32 0.29
C VAL A 61 -7.05 2.06 0.94
N ILE A 62 -5.86 1.48 0.86
CA ILE A 62 -4.69 2.02 1.54
C ILE A 62 -3.66 2.42 0.50
N LEU A 63 -3.19 3.66 0.59
CA LEU A 63 -2.15 4.15 -0.31
C LEU A 63 -0.79 4.00 0.35
N SER A 64 0.17 3.45 -0.38
CA SER A 64 1.51 3.19 0.13
C SER A 64 2.55 3.82 -0.77
N ALA A 65 3.63 4.28 -0.17
CA ALA A 65 4.78 4.84 -0.89
C ALA A 65 5.77 3.75 -1.31
N ILE A 66 5.45 2.49 -1.05
CA ILE A 66 6.33 1.35 -1.36
C ILE A 66 5.89 0.74 -2.68
N GLN A 67 6.85 0.30 -3.48
CA GLN A 67 6.54 -0.35 -4.75
C GLN A 67 5.74 -1.63 -4.53
N PRO A 68 4.81 -1.95 -5.43
CA PRO A 68 4.00 -3.16 -5.28
C PRO A 68 4.83 -4.43 -5.12
N GLU A 69 5.94 -4.53 -5.84
CA GLU A 69 6.80 -5.72 -5.75
C GLU A 69 7.37 -5.86 -4.37
N THR A 70 7.76 -4.75 -3.76
CA THR A 70 8.33 -4.77 -2.42
C THR A 70 7.28 -5.23 -1.41
N VAL A 71 6.06 -4.71 -1.54
CA VAL A 71 4.97 -5.13 -0.66
C VAL A 71 4.71 -6.62 -0.86
N ALA A 72 4.65 -7.06 -2.11
CA ALA A 72 4.40 -8.47 -2.42
C ALA A 72 5.48 -9.37 -1.83
N ASN A 73 6.73 -8.96 -1.92
CA ASN A 73 7.82 -9.74 -1.35
C ASN A 73 7.69 -9.86 0.16
N ARG A 74 7.31 -8.79 0.80
CA ARG A 74 7.12 -8.80 2.26
C ARG A 74 5.95 -9.66 2.66
N LEU A 75 4.88 -9.63 1.87
CA LEU A 75 3.74 -10.51 2.11
C LEU A 75 4.14 -11.96 2.00
N GLY A 76 5.05 -12.28 1.08
CA GLY A 76 5.52 -13.63 0.88
C GLY A 76 6.61 -14.08 1.83
N GLY A 77 6.98 -13.26 2.79
CA GLY A 77 7.99 -13.64 3.76
C GLY A 77 9.42 -13.36 3.34
N LYS A 78 9.61 -12.66 2.24
CA LYS A 78 10.96 -12.31 1.77
C LYS A 78 11.32 -10.91 2.21
N ASP A 79 11.30 -10.72 3.50
CA ASP A 79 11.44 -9.39 4.06
C ASP A 79 12.89 -9.09 4.45
N ASP A 80 13.77 -9.22 3.47
CA ASP A 80 15.16 -8.87 3.66
C ASP A 80 15.52 -7.62 2.87
N ALA A 81 14.54 -6.95 2.34
CA ALA A 81 14.75 -5.73 1.56
C ALA A 81 15.16 -4.58 2.48
N PRO A 82 15.82 -3.58 1.92
CA PRO A 82 16.15 -2.38 2.69
C PRO A 82 14.90 -1.70 3.21
N ASP A 83 15.12 -0.78 4.12
CA ASP A 83 14.03 -0.03 4.70
C ASP A 83 13.17 0.59 3.60
N ALA A 84 11.87 0.54 3.82
CA ALA A 84 10.90 1.03 2.86
C ALA A 84 11.11 2.49 2.52
N GLU A 85 11.57 3.27 3.47
CA GLU A 85 11.74 4.70 3.24
C GLU A 85 12.76 5.01 2.17
N GLU A 86 13.62 4.07 1.86
CA GLU A 86 14.61 4.27 0.81
C GLU A 86 13.97 4.38 -0.55
N GLU A 87 12.79 3.82 -0.71
CA GLU A 87 12.11 3.86 -1.99
C GLU A 87 11.74 5.27 -2.38
N ASP A 88 11.52 6.12 -1.41
CA ASP A 88 11.12 7.48 -1.67
C ASP A 88 12.24 8.34 -2.21
N ASN A 89 13.46 7.93 -1.99
CA ASN A 89 14.59 8.75 -2.41
C ASN A 89 14.70 8.83 -3.91
N GLU A 90 13.99 8.01 -4.59
CA GLU A 90 13.99 8.01 -6.04
C GLU A 90 12.98 8.98 -6.61
N GLY A 91 12.07 9.39 -5.81
CA GLY A 91 10.93 10.15 -6.24
C GLY A 91 11.08 11.50 -6.56
#